data_c9add4853f734b501535289d034c4a7e
#
_entry.id   c9add4853f734b501535289d034c4a7e
#
_cell.length_a   1.000
_cell.length_b   1.000
_cell.length_c   1.000
_cell.angle_alpha   90.00
_cell.angle_beta   90.00
_cell.angle_gamma   90.00
#
_symmetry.space_group_name_H-M   'P 1'
#
loop_
_entity.id
_entity.type
_entity.pdbx_description
1 polymer ?
#
loop_
_entity_poly.entity_id
_entity_poly.type
_entity_poly.pdbx_seq_one_letter_code
_entity_poly.pdbx_strand_id
1 'polypeptide(L)'
;MVCWVRTLLFISVLVPAFVECRIRHYHFNVVVKNETKLCSTKPIVTVNGKFPGQTLYAREGDNVLIRLTNHVQYNVTIHWHGVRQLRTGWSDGPAYITQCPIQPGQNFLYNFTLTGQRGTLLWHAHISWLRSTVHGAIVILPKKGVPYPFPKPYKEKVIVLGEWWKADTEAVVNQAMQTGLPPNISDAHTINGHPGPVPNCSSDDAYTLHVETGKTYLLRVINAALNDELFFKIANHNLTVVEVDACYTKPLETDTLFLGPGQTTTALLKADQGIGKYLIAISPFMDTVVAVDNLTGMGYLRYNHTLAFTPTTFVPIPAVNATPVTSVFSDSLRSLNSKQYPANVPLTIDHSLFFTIGVGINPCATCFNGSRAVAAINNVSFVMPTTAILQAHYYGINGVFTDDFPAKPAIPFNYTGTPPSGIQTMNGTKVYRLAYNSTVQLVIQGNTIVAPESHPTHLHGSNFFVVGRGVGNFDPDKDPLKFNLVDPVERNTVSVPTAGWTAIRFRADNPGIWFFHCHLEVHTTWGLKMAFLVDNGKGPNESIEPPPSDLPKC
;
A
#
# COMPACT_ATOMS: atom_id res chain seq x y z
N MET A 1 81.13 -5.14 -2.08
CA MET A 1 79.99 -5.80 -1.44
C MET A 1 78.76 -4.91 -1.65
N VAL A 2 77.98 -5.15 -2.70
CA VAL A 2 76.87 -4.30 -3.10
C VAL A 2 75.58 -5.09 -2.70
N CYS A 3 74.80 -4.51 -1.77
CA CYS A 3 73.55 -5.06 -1.28
C CYS A 3 72.40 -4.67 -2.19
N TRP A 4 71.76 -5.64 -2.88
CA TRP A 4 70.60 -5.42 -3.71
C TRP A 4 69.33 -5.53 -2.84
N VAL A 5 68.64 -4.40 -2.63
CA VAL A 5 67.31 -4.36 -2.04
C VAL A 5 66.28 -4.63 -3.15
N ARG A 6 65.59 -5.77 -3.08
CA ARG A 6 64.43 -6.06 -3.95
C ARG A 6 63.17 -5.44 -3.36
N THR A 7 62.72 -4.34 -3.97
CA THR A 7 61.40 -3.75 -3.67
C THR A 7 60.32 -4.56 -4.39
N LEU A 8 59.50 -5.30 -3.64
CA LEU A 8 58.30 -5.95 -4.14
C LEU A 8 57.18 -4.91 -4.25
N LEU A 9 56.83 -4.50 -5.47
CA LEU A 9 55.62 -3.72 -5.74
C LEU A 9 54.41 -4.65 -5.63
N PHE A 10 53.57 -4.47 -4.58
CA PHE A 10 52.23 -5.03 -4.54
C PHE A 10 51.30 -4.20 -5.43
N ILE A 11 51.00 -4.67 -6.62
CA ILE A 11 49.91 -4.14 -7.45
C ILE A 11 48.62 -4.71 -6.90
N SER A 12 47.91 -3.93 -6.08
CA SER A 12 46.51 -4.22 -5.71
C SER A 12 45.63 -3.99 -6.95
N VAL A 13 45.29 -5.06 -7.65
CA VAL A 13 44.28 -5.00 -8.71
C VAL A 13 42.94 -4.74 -8.01
N LEU A 14 42.50 -3.48 -8.01
CA LEU A 14 41.12 -3.12 -7.71
C LEU A 14 40.24 -3.71 -8.82
N VAL A 15 39.76 -4.92 -8.65
CA VAL A 15 38.70 -5.46 -9.49
C VAL A 15 37.45 -4.66 -9.15
N PRO A 16 36.89 -3.84 -10.07
CA PRO A 16 35.65 -3.18 -9.82
C PRO A 16 34.60 -4.28 -9.59
N ALA A 17 33.96 -4.27 -8.41
CA ALA A 17 32.83 -5.12 -8.15
C ALA A 17 31.72 -4.72 -9.13
N PHE A 18 31.62 -5.41 -10.26
CA PHE A 18 30.48 -5.25 -11.14
C PHE A 18 29.22 -5.60 -10.34
N VAL A 19 28.44 -4.60 -10.01
CA VAL A 19 27.10 -4.79 -9.46
C VAL A 19 26.26 -5.37 -10.60
N GLU A 20 26.08 -6.68 -10.58
CA GLU A 20 25.34 -7.44 -11.59
C GLU A 20 23.86 -7.12 -11.42
N CYS A 21 23.36 -6.06 -12.09
CA CYS A 21 21.93 -5.83 -12.27
C CYS A 21 21.38 -6.93 -13.17
N ARG A 22 20.38 -7.66 -12.68
CA ARG A 22 19.76 -8.75 -13.43
C ARG A 22 18.43 -8.32 -14.00
N ILE A 23 18.11 -8.85 -15.17
CA ILE A 23 16.76 -8.75 -15.72
C ILE A 23 15.93 -9.90 -15.14
N ARG A 24 14.78 -9.56 -14.56
CA ARG A 24 13.80 -10.52 -14.03
C ARG A 24 12.61 -10.58 -14.95
N HIS A 25 12.34 -11.76 -15.50
CA HIS A 25 11.21 -11.97 -16.38
C HIS A 25 10.07 -12.68 -15.64
N TYR A 26 8.86 -12.12 -15.76
CA TYR A 26 7.63 -12.72 -15.26
C TYR A 26 6.56 -12.71 -16.34
N HIS A 27 5.66 -13.70 -16.27
CA HIS A 27 4.47 -13.78 -17.11
C HIS A 27 3.24 -13.81 -16.21
N PHE A 28 2.33 -12.87 -16.44
CA PHE A 28 1.06 -12.74 -15.74
C PHE A 28 -0.06 -13.05 -16.73
N ASN A 29 -0.60 -14.26 -16.65
CA ASN A 29 -1.82 -14.62 -17.35
C ASN A 29 -3.00 -14.35 -16.42
N VAL A 30 -3.80 -13.34 -16.74
CA VAL A 30 -5.01 -13.03 -15.97
C VAL A 30 -6.10 -13.96 -16.46
N VAL A 31 -6.57 -14.84 -15.58
CA VAL A 31 -7.50 -15.94 -15.90
C VAL A 31 -8.58 -16.08 -14.83
N VAL A 32 -9.72 -16.63 -15.21
CA VAL A 32 -10.76 -17.04 -14.25
C VAL A 32 -10.43 -18.41 -13.67
N LYS A 33 -10.65 -18.56 -12.36
CA LYS A 33 -10.54 -19.83 -11.63
C LYS A 33 -11.73 -19.98 -10.69
N ASN A 34 -12.26 -21.18 -10.55
CA ASN A 34 -13.21 -21.48 -9.48
C ASN A 34 -12.44 -21.67 -8.15
N GLU A 35 -12.86 -20.97 -7.12
CA GLU A 35 -12.30 -21.06 -5.78
C GLU A 35 -13.41 -21.34 -4.77
N THR A 36 -13.14 -22.24 -3.82
CA THR A 36 -14.08 -22.63 -2.77
C THR A 36 -13.60 -22.10 -1.43
N LYS A 37 -14.35 -21.19 -0.84
CA LYS A 37 -14.13 -20.64 0.52
C LYS A 37 -15.47 -20.53 1.23
N LEU A 38 -15.47 -20.65 2.55
CA LEU A 38 -16.68 -20.52 3.37
C LEU A 38 -17.81 -21.46 2.89
N CYS A 39 -17.46 -22.67 2.46
CA CYS A 39 -18.38 -23.68 1.89
C CYS A 39 -19.16 -23.21 0.63
N SER A 40 -18.65 -22.20 -0.07
CA SER A 40 -19.23 -21.68 -1.30
C SER A 40 -18.17 -21.59 -2.41
N THR A 41 -18.53 -22.03 -3.61
CA THR A 41 -17.65 -21.98 -4.79
C THR A 41 -18.11 -20.86 -5.71
N LYS A 42 -17.15 -20.01 -6.14
CA LYS A 42 -17.40 -18.98 -7.14
C LYS A 42 -16.22 -18.84 -8.12
N PRO A 43 -16.46 -18.34 -9.33
CA PRO A 43 -15.38 -17.90 -10.21
C PRO A 43 -14.73 -16.64 -9.65
N ILE A 44 -13.39 -16.58 -9.69
CA ILE A 44 -12.60 -15.40 -9.33
C ILE A 44 -11.58 -15.11 -10.41
N VAL A 45 -11.24 -13.83 -10.60
CA VAL A 45 -10.12 -13.42 -11.44
C VAL A 45 -8.82 -13.60 -10.67
N THR A 46 -7.82 -14.18 -11.34
CA THR A 46 -6.51 -14.51 -10.72
C THR A 46 -5.38 -14.26 -11.69
N VAL A 47 -4.16 -14.14 -11.18
CA VAL A 47 -2.94 -14.24 -11.99
C VAL A 47 -2.40 -15.66 -11.92
N ASN A 48 -2.24 -16.30 -13.09
CA ASN A 48 -1.72 -17.66 -13.24
C ASN A 48 -2.50 -18.71 -12.42
N GLY A 49 -3.80 -18.50 -12.20
CA GLY A 49 -4.66 -19.41 -11.42
C GLY A 49 -4.32 -19.48 -9.92
N LYS A 50 -3.60 -18.49 -9.35
CA LYS A 50 -3.20 -18.47 -7.93
C LYS A 50 -3.95 -17.41 -7.14
N PHE A 51 -4.34 -17.75 -5.91
CA PHE A 51 -4.94 -16.83 -4.94
C PHE A 51 -4.38 -17.12 -3.52
N PRO A 52 -3.75 -16.15 -2.85
CA PRO A 52 -3.19 -14.94 -3.43
C PRO A 52 -2.24 -15.23 -4.60
N GLY A 53 -1.99 -14.23 -5.45
CA GLY A 53 -1.11 -14.34 -6.59
C GLY A 53 0.34 -14.64 -6.21
N GLN A 54 1.17 -14.93 -7.21
CA GLN A 54 2.57 -15.30 -6.97
C GLN A 54 3.38 -14.15 -6.37
N THR A 55 4.31 -14.48 -5.47
CA THR A 55 5.31 -13.54 -4.96
C THR A 55 6.37 -13.28 -6.03
N LEU A 56 6.64 -11.99 -6.30
CA LEU A 56 7.76 -11.56 -7.14
C LEU A 56 9.02 -11.40 -6.30
N TYR A 57 10.12 -11.99 -6.72
CA TYR A 57 11.42 -11.87 -6.06
C TYR A 57 12.42 -11.17 -6.96
N ALA A 58 12.98 -10.07 -6.50
CA ALA A 58 14.02 -9.34 -7.17
C ALA A 58 15.04 -8.79 -6.17
N ARG A 59 16.10 -8.17 -6.64
CA ARG A 59 17.05 -7.43 -5.81
C ARG A 59 17.01 -5.95 -6.13
N GLU A 60 17.44 -5.15 -5.18
CA GLU A 60 17.72 -3.74 -5.42
C GLU A 60 18.64 -3.57 -6.64
N GLY A 61 18.19 -2.77 -7.60
CA GLY A 61 18.88 -2.53 -8.87
C GLY A 61 18.49 -3.48 -10.00
N ASP A 62 17.76 -4.57 -9.76
CA ASP A 62 17.27 -5.44 -10.83
C ASP A 62 16.25 -4.68 -11.71
N ASN A 63 16.32 -4.93 -13.02
CA ASN A 63 15.27 -4.54 -13.96
C ASN A 63 14.21 -5.66 -14.01
N VAL A 64 12.95 -5.28 -13.93
CA VAL A 64 11.82 -6.21 -13.88
C VAL A 64 10.96 -6.05 -15.13
N LEU A 65 10.80 -7.15 -15.86
CA LEU A 65 9.97 -7.26 -17.05
C LEU A 65 8.80 -8.19 -16.76
N ILE A 66 7.56 -7.66 -16.83
CA ILE A 66 6.36 -8.44 -16.58
C ILE A 66 5.44 -8.35 -17.77
N ARG A 67 5.35 -9.44 -18.56
CA ARG A 67 4.39 -9.55 -19.63
C ARG A 67 3.04 -9.96 -19.04
N LEU A 68 2.07 -9.05 -19.07
CA LEU A 68 0.69 -9.35 -18.71
C LEU A 68 -0.11 -9.69 -19.96
N THR A 69 -0.87 -10.78 -19.92
CA THR A 69 -1.85 -11.16 -20.95
C THR A 69 -3.21 -11.27 -20.29
N ASN A 70 -4.19 -10.55 -20.82
CA ASN A 70 -5.55 -10.53 -20.30
C ASN A 70 -6.42 -11.56 -21.02
N HIS A 71 -6.78 -12.64 -20.34
CA HIS A 71 -7.66 -13.70 -20.86
C HIS A 71 -9.08 -13.62 -20.29
N VAL A 72 -9.40 -12.58 -19.49
CA VAL A 72 -10.74 -12.40 -18.89
C VAL A 72 -11.55 -11.37 -19.66
N GLN A 73 -12.85 -11.29 -19.37
CA GLN A 73 -13.75 -10.32 -20.00
C GLN A 73 -13.72 -8.92 -19.36
N TYR A 74 -12.93 -8.74 -18.31
CA TYR A 74 -12.73 -7.45 -17.64
C TYR A 74 -11.53 -6.73 -18.22
N ASN A 75 -11.55 -5.42 -18.20
CA ASN A 75 -10.38 -4.59 -18.38
C ASN A 75 -9.44 -4.77 -17.19
N VAL A 76 -8.12 -4.83 -17.41
CA VAL A 76 -7.13 -5.10 -16.36
C VAL A 76 -5.99 -4.11 -16.40
N THR A 77 -5.55 -3.63 -15.25
CA THR A 77 -4.24 -3.02 -15.04
C THR A 77 -3.62 -3.57 -13.76
N ILE A 78 -2.29 -3.59 -13.69
CA ILE A 78 -1.57 -3.98 -12.47
C ILE A 78 -0.69 -2.82 -12.00
N HIS A 79 -0.79 -2.50 -10.72
CA HIS A 79 0.06 -1.54 -10.04
C HIS A 79 1.07 -2.27 -9.14
N TRP A 80 2.26 -1.72 -9.07
CA TRP A 80 3.37 -2.19 -8.26
C TRP A 80 3.49 -1.27 -7.05
N HIS A 81 2.59 -1.49 -6.08
CA HIS A 81 2.37 -0.61 -4.94
C HIS A 81 3.64 -0.35 -4.15
N GLY A 82 4.03 0.92 -4.07
CA GLY A 82 5.24 1.38 -3.42
C GLY A 82 6.51 1.27 -4.27
N VAL A 83 6.48 0.69 -5.47
CA VAL A 83 7.60 0.75 -6.39
C VAL A 83 7.70 2.17 -6.95
N ARG A 84 8.90 2.75 -6.88
CA ARG A 84 9.15 4.16 -7.22
C ARG A 84 8.89 4.52 -8.68
N GLN A 85 8.99 3.55 -9.59
CA GLN A 85 8.82 3.78 -11.03
C GLN A 85 9.64 4.98 -11.53
N LEU A 86 10.91 5.08 -11.08
CA LEU A 86 11.74 6.24 -11.37
C LEU A 86 11.87 6.46 -12.88
N ARG A 87 11.23 7.53 -13.40
CA ARG A 87 11.11 7.91 -14.81
C ARG A 87 10.30 6.93 -15.69
N THR A 88 9.84 5.81 -15.13
CA THR A 88 9.07 4.75 -15.83
C THR A 88 7.58 4.79 -15.49
N GLY A 89 7.00 5.98 -15.33
CA GLY A 89 5.59 6.19 -14.96
C GLY A 89 4.59 5.43 -15.84
N TRP A 90 4.94 5.12 -17.11
CA TRP A 90 4.13 4.28 -18.00
C TRP A 90 3.91 2.85 -17.49
N SER A 91 4.76 2.38 -16.60
CA SER A 91 4.65 1.06 -15.96
C SER A 91 4.05 1.11 -14.56
N ASP A 92 3.56 2.25 -14.08
CA ASP A 92 2.96 2.37 -12.75
C ASP A 92 1.61 1.65 -12.62
N GLY A 93 0.77 1.71 -13.65
CA GLY A 93 -0.37 0.83 -13.80
C GLY A 93 -1.76 1.34 -13.44
N PRO A 94 -2.01 2.42 -12.68
CA PRO A 94 -3.38 2.85 -12.38
C PRO A 94 -4.12 3.26 -13.66
N ALA A 95 -5.33 2.63 -13.84
CA ALA A 95 -6.16 2.82 -15.01
C ALA A 95 -6.54 4.30 -15.20
N TYR A 96 -6.38 4.80 -16.42
CA TYR A 96 -6.68 6.18 -16.83
C TYR A 96 -5.88 7.28 -16.12
N ILE A 97 -4.91 6.91 -15.28
CA ILE A 97 -3.93 7.83 -14.69
C ILE A 97 -2.64 7.77 -15.51
N THR A 98 -1.94 6.62 -15.51
CA THR A 98 -0.68 6.45 -16.24
C THR A 98 -0.82 5.67 -17.54
N GLN A 99 -1.83 4.81 -17.65
CA GLN A 99 -2.11 4.01 -18.85
C GLN A 99 -3.61 3.79 -19.01
N CYS A 100 -4.03 3.41 -20.21
CA CYS A 100 -5.35 2.84 -20.43
C CYS A 100 -5.37 1.35 -20.08
N PRO A 101 -6.54 0.78 -19.75
CA PRO A 101 -6.65 -0.62 -19.40
C PRO A 101 -6.27 -1.57 -20.54
N ILE A 102 -5.69 -2.70 -20.18
CA ILE A 102 -5.44 -3.83 -21.08
C ILE A 102 -6.76 -4.55 -21.28
N GLN A 103 -7.29 -4.48 -22.51
CA GLN A 103 -8.59 -5.04 -22.87
C GLN A 103 -8.52 -6.58 -22.97
N PRO A 104 -9.68 -7.28 -22.99
CA PRO A 104 -9.75 -8.73 -23.25
C PRO A 104 -8.96 -9.14 -24.49
N GLY A 105 -8.12 -10.18 -24.35
CA GLY A 105 -7.25 -10.70 -25.43
C GLY A 105 -5.97 -9.90 -25.69
N GLN A 106 -5.79 -8.75 -25.08
CA GLN A 106 -4.59 -7.92 -25.24
C GLN A 106 -3.49 -8.28 -24.23
N ASN A 107 -2.30 -7.75 -24.47
CA ASN A 107 -1.16 -7.87 -23.56
C ASN A 107 -0.39 -6.55 -23.48
N PHE A 108 0.39 -6.40 -22.41
CA PHE A 108 1.27 -5.25 -22.17
C PHE A 108 2.54 -5.68 -21.42
N LEU A 109 3.69 -5.05 -21.73
CA LEU A 109 4.95 -5.29 -21.04
C LEU A 109 5.25 -4.17 -20.04
N TYR A 110 5.06 -4.44 -18.77
CA TYR A 110 5.60 -3.58 -17.70
C TYR A 110 7.11 -3.73 -17.62
N ASN A 111 7.83 -2.61 -17.65
CA ASN A 111 9.29 -2.55 -17.61
C ASN A 111 9.74 -1.45 -16.66
N PHE A 112 10.41 -1.84 -15.58
CA PHE A 112 10.90 -0.89 -14.57
C PHE A 112 12.11 -1.42 -13.81
N THR A 113 12.90 -0.51 -13.23
CA THR A 113 14.06 -0.85 -12.39
C THR A 113 13.74 -0.55 -10.93
N LEU A 114 14.12 -1.49 -10.04
CA LEU A 114 13.96 -1.34 -8.59
C LEU A 114 15.08 -0.46 -8.01
N THR A 115 14.94 0.84 -8.17
CA THR A 115 15.99 1.82 -7.85
C THR A 115 15.95 2.21 -6.38
N GLY A 116 17.01 1.84 -5.63
CA GLY A 116 17.19 2.26 -4.24
C GLY A 116 16.18 1.70 -3.24
N GLN A 117 15.42 0.65 -3.60
CA GLN A 117 14.39 0.05 -2.76
C GLN A 117 14.75 -1.39 -2.39
N ARG A 118 14.42 -1.80 -1.17
CA ARG A 118 14.61 -3.14 -0.62
C ARG A 118 13.66 -3.38 0.53
N GLY A 119 13.03 -4.57 0.56
CA GLY A 119 12.03 -4.94 1.56
C GLY A 119 10.80 -5.59 0.95
N THR A 120 9.65 -5.35 1.54
CA THR A 120 8.39 -5.98 1.16
C THR A 120 7.43 -4.93 0.62
N LEU A 121 6.85 -5.20 -0.55
CA LEU A 121 5.80 -4.40 -1.19
C LEU A 121 4.68 -5.31 -1.69
N LEU A 122 3.66 -4.71 -2.28
CA LEU A 122 2.46 -5.36 -2.80
C LEU A 122 2.34 -5.08 -4.31
N TRP A 123 1.84 -6.04 -5.10
CA TRP A 123 1.30 -5.77 -6.43
C TRP A 123 -0.19 -6.11 -6.46
N HIS A 124 -0.98 -5.36 -7.21
CA HIS A 124 -2.43 -5.61 -7.30
C HIS A 124 -3.04 -5.00 -8.55
N ALA A 125 -4.22 -5.49 -8.93
CA ALA A 125 -5.04 -4.84 -9.95
C ALA A 125 -5.40 -3.41 -9.50
N HIS A 126 -5.36 -2.47 -10.44
CA HIS A 126 -5.68 -1.06 -10.14
C HIS A 126 -6.78 -0.54 -11.06
N ILE A 127 -7.85 -1.30 -11.11
CA ILE A 127 -9.09 -0.99 -11.81
C ILE A 127 -10.25 -1.69 -11.09
N SER A 128 -11.28 -0.93 -10.73
CA SER A 128 -12.45 -1.43 -10.00
C SER A 128 -12.06 -2.26 -8.77
N TRP A 129 -12.87 -3.24 -8.37
CA TRP A 129 -12.63 -4.10 -7.20
C TRP A 129 -11.90 -5.41 -7.52
N LEU A 130 -11.30 -5.54 -8.70
CA LEU A 130 -10.48 -6.70 -9.07
C LEU A 130 -9.32 -6.96 -8.10
N ARG A 131 -8.85 -5.94 -7.36
CA ARG A 131 -7.83 -6.07 -6.32
C ARG A 131 -8.21 -7.07 -5.23
N SER A 132 -9.48 -7.33 -5.00
CA SER A 132 -9.97 -8.31 -4.03
C SER A 132 -9.35 -9.70 -4.21
N THR A 133 -9.07 -10.10 -5.46
CA THR A 133 -8.50 -11.41 -5.78
C THR A 133 -7.23 -11.36 -6.62
N VAL A 134 -6.95 -10.21 -7.26
CA VAL A 134 -5.78 -9.99 -8.11
C VAL A 134 -4.75 -9.16 -7.36
N HIS A 135 -4.00 -9.83 -6.48
CA HIS A 135 -2.93 -9.22 -5.69
C HIS A 135 -1.88 -10.26 -5.27
N GLY A 136 -0.69 -9.79 -4.89
CA GLY A 136 0.38 -10.63 -4.38
C GLY A 136 1.57 -9.81 -3.90
N ALA A 137 2.57 -10.47 -3.33
CA ALA A 137 3.73 -9.83 -2.73
C ALA A 137 4.83 -9.48 -3.74
N ILE A 138 5.58 -8.42 -3.44
CA ILE A 138 6.89 -8.12 -4.04
C ILE A 138 7.93 -8.18 -2.91
N VAL A 139 8.96 -9.01 -3.08
CA VAL A 139 10.09 -9.11 -2.16
C VAL A 139 11.35 -8.62 -2.86
N ILE A 140 11.84 -7.48 -2.44
CA ILE A 140 13.06 -6.86 -2.97
C ILE A 140 14.19 -7.14 -1.97
N LEU A 141 15.08 -8.06 -2.33
CA LEU A 141 16.24 -8.39 -1.52
C LEU A 141 17.30 -7.29 -1.65
N PRO A 142 18.17 -7.08 -0.65
CA PRO A 142 19.31 -6.20 -0.78
C PRO A 142 20.20 -6.60 -1.99
N LYS A 143 21.03 -5.68 -2.45
CA LYS A 143 22.07 -5.98 -3.47
C LYS A 143 22.86 -7.21 -3.08
N LYS A 144 23.34 -7.97 -4.08
CA LYS A 144 24.16 -9.17 -3.83
C LYS A 144 25.36 -8.80 -2.97
N GLY A 145 25.55 -9.55 -1.87
CA GLY A 145 26.66 -9.31 -0.92
C GLY A 145 26.36 -8.26 0.16
N VAL A 146 25.24 -7.54 0.10
CA VAL A 146 24.83 -6.61 1.15
C VAL A 146 23.95 -7.37 2.16
N PRO A 147 24.35 -7.42 3.45
CA PRO A 147 23.54 -8.08 4.47
C PRO A 147 22.33 -7.21 4.86
N TYR A 148 21.34 -7.82 5.50
CA TYR A 148 20.30 -7.08 6.22
C TYR A 148 20.93 -6.26 7.36
N PRO A 149 20.36 -5.09 7.71
CA PRO A 149 20.82 -4.29 8.86
C PRO A 149 20.32 -4.85 10.22
N PHE A 150 19.78 -6.05 10.23
CA PHE A 150 19.29 -6.80 11.38
C PHE A 150 19.77 -8.25 11.33
N PRO A 151 19.64 -9.04 12.42
CA PRO A 151 20.11 -10.42 12.44
C PRO A 151 19.54 -11.26 11.32
N LYS A 152 20.40 -12.06 10.66
CA LYS A 152 20.00 -12.92 9.55
C LYS A 152 18.94 -13.92 10.00
N PRO A 153 17.74 -13.94 9.39
CA PRO A 153 16.71 -14.90 9.74
C PRO A 153 17.07 -16.32 9.28
N TYR A 154 16.53 -17.31 9.97
CA TYR A 154 16.62 -18.72 9.55
C TYR A 154 15.85 -18.96 8.25
N LYS A 155 14.61 -18.46 8.18
CA LYS A 155 13.75 -18.50 6.98
C LYS A 155 12.89 -17.25 6.91
N GLU A 156 12.42 -16.93 5.70
CA GLU A 156 11.49 -15.83 5.45
C GLU A 156 10.13 -16.39 5.05
N LYS A 157 9.06 -15.72 5.47
CA LYS A 157 7.67 -16.11 5.19
C LYS A 157 6.86 -14.89 4.79
N VAL A 158 6.19 -14.97 3.65
CA VAL A 158 5.22 -13.97 3.21
C VAL A 158 3.86 -14.31 3.79
N ILE A 159 3.21 -13.32 4.38
CA ILE A 159 1.87 -13.42 4.97
C ILE A 159 1.03 -12.31 4.36
N VAL A 160 0.07 -12.68 3.52
CA VAL A 160 -0.87 -11.76 2.88
C VAL A 160 -2.18 -11.83 3.65
N LEU A 161 -2.56 -10.71 4.25
CA LEU A 161 -3.87 -10.51 4.88
C LEU A 161 -4.83 -9.98 3.81
N GLY A 162 -6.07 -10.41 3.82
CA GLY A 162 -7.05 -10.02 2.83
C GLY A 162 -8.49 -10.21 3.30
N GLU A 163 -9.43 -9.80 2.48
CA GLU A 163 -10.85 -9.97 2.67
C GLU A 163 -11.42 -10.93 1.63
N TRP A 164 -12.51 -11.58 1.96
CA TRP A 164 -13.23 -12.47 1.07
C TRP A 164 -14.73 -12.19 1.08
N TRP A 165 -15.31 -12.07 -0.12
CA TRP A 165 -16.76 -12.00 -0.34
C TRP A 165 -17.24 -13.30 -0.98
N LYS A 166 -18.38 -13.84 -0.56
CA LYS A 166 -19.08 -14.92 -1.29
C LYS A 166 -19.66 -14.41 -2.61
N ALA A 167 -20.13 -13.16 -2.61
CA ALA A 167 -20.59 -12.49 -3.81
C ALA A 167 -19.42 -12.13 -4.75
N ASP A 168 -19.72 -11.89 -6.02
CA ASP A 168 -18.79 -11.26 -6.96
C ASP A 168 -18.57 -9.80 -6.56
N THR A 169 -17.31 -9.40 -6.35
CA THR A 169 -16.97 -8.06 -5.89
C THR A 169 -17.26 -6.97 -6.91
N GLU A 170 -17.21 -7.27 -8.22
CA GLU A 170 -17.64 -6.34 -9.27
C GLU A 170 -19.16 -6.11 -9.21
N ALA A 171 -19.95 -7.14 -8.91
CA ALA A 171 -21.39 -6.99 -8.69
C ALA A 171 -21.69 -6.17 -7.43
N VAL A 172 -20.92 -6.36 -6.35
CA VAL A 172 -21.07 -5.60 -5.08
C VAL A 172 -20.85 -4.12 -5.31
N VAL A 173 -19.75 -3.72 -5.97
CA VAL A 173 -19.47 -2.30 -6.22
C VAL A 173 -20.46 -1.70 -7.23
N ASN A 174 -20.84 -2.43 -8.25
CA ASN A 174 -21.83 -1.95 -9.25
C ASN A 174 -23.20 -1.69 -8.60
N GLN A 175 -23.65 -2.57 -7.70
CA GLN A 175 -24.89 -2.36 -6.93
C GLN A 175 -24.79 -1.12 -6.06
N ALA A 176 -23.69 -0.92 -5.35
CA ALA A 176 -23.47 0.27 -4.52
C ALA A 176 -23.52 1.55 -5.35
N MET A 177 -22.85 1.56 -6.52
CA MET A 177 -22.84 2.73 -7.43
C MET A 177 -24.23 3.02 -8.01
N GLN A 178 -25.04 2.02 -8.32
CA GLN A 178 -26.40 2.18 -8.83
C GLN A 178 -27.38 2.66 -7.76
N THR A 179 -27.27 2.13 -6.55
CA THR A 179 -28.17 2.50 -5.45
C THR A 179 -27.78 3.79 -4.74
N GLY A 180 -26.51 4.18 -4.81
CA GLY A 180 -25.92 5.28 -4.04
C GLY A 180 -25.66 4.93 -2.58
N LEU A 181 -25.87 3.69 -2.18
CA LEU A 181 -25.65 3.17 -0.83
C LEU A 181 -24.23 2.63 -0.64
N PRO A 182 -23.74 2.49 0.60
CA PRO A 182 -22.50 1.77 0.86
C PRO A 182 -22.57 0.32 0.35
N PRO A 183 -21.45 -0.25 -0.14
CA PRO A 183 -21.41 -1.64 -0.55
C PRO A 183 -21.53 -2.60 0.63
N ASN A 184 -21.92 -3.85 0.36
CA ASN A 184 -21.87 -4.91 1.35
C ASN A 184 -20.41 -5.15 1.80
N ILE A 185 -20.22 -5.36 3.10
CA ILE A 185 -18.93 -5.72 3.69
C ILE A 185 -18.50 -7.14 3.29
N SER A 186 -17.23 -7.49 3.54
CA SER A 186 -16.69 -8.84 3.33
C SER A 186 -17.38 -9.90 4.20
N ASP A 187 -17.25 -11.17 3.82
CA ASP A 187 -17.78 -12.32 4.57
C ASP A 187 -16.73 -12.97 5.48
N ALA A 188 -15.44 -12.67 5.28
CA ALA A 188 -14.35 -13.10 6.15
C ALA A 188 -13.04 -12.39 5.84
N HIS A 189 -12.15 -12.30 6.87
CA HIS A 189 -10.73 -12.00 6.69
C HIS A 189 -9.95 -13.28 6.40
N THR A 190 -8.86 -13.17 5.62
CA THR A 190 -8.03 -14.31 5.22
C THR A 190 -6.55 -14.10 5.51
N ILE A 191 -5.85 -15.18 5.85
CA ILE A 191 -4.39 -15.25 5.93
C ILE A 191 -3.89 -16.12 4.76
N ASN A 192 -3.15 -15.55 3.82
CA ASN A 192 -2.74 -16.23 2.57
C ASN A 192 -3.93 -16.89 1.84
N GLY A 193 -5.09 -16.23 1.81
CA GLY A 193 -6.30 -16.72 1.17
C GLY A 193 -7.08 -17.76 1.99
N HIS A 194 -6.68 -18.07 3.23
CA HIS A 194 -7.34 -19.02 4.13
C HIS A 194 -8.12 -18.25 5.20
N PRO A 195 -9.46 -18.39 5.27
CA PRO A 195 -10.28 -17.69 6.26
C PRO A 195 -10.18 -18.29 7.67
N GLY A 196 -9.71 -19.53 7.80
CA GLY A 196 -9.76 -20.30 9.04
C GLY A 196 -11.12 -20.93 9.31
N PRO A 197 -11.31 -21.51 10.50
CA PRO A 197 -12.59 -22.06 10.90
C PRO A 197 -13.62 -20.96 11.05
N VAL A 198 -14.77 -21.12 10.41
CA VAL A 198 -15.89 -20.17 10.47
C VAL A 198 -17.17 -20.87 10.90
N PRO A 199 -18.11 -20.18 11.57
CA PRO A 199 -19.41 -20.74 11.91
C PRO A 199 -20.14 -21.27 10.67
N ASN A 200 -20.86 -22.37 10.82
CA ASN A 200 -21.70 -22.98 9.77
C ASN A 200 -20.95 -23.51 8.53
N CYS A 201 -19.62 -23.66 8.60
CA CYS A 201 -18.83 -24.31 7.57
C CYS A 201 -17.83 -25.25 8.23
N SER A 202 -17.93 -26.56 7.95
CA SER A 202 -17.07 -27.59 8.54
C SER A 202 -15.63 -27.60 7.97
N SER A 203 -15.31 -26.71 7.05
CA SER A 203 -13.98 -26.61 6.46
C SER A 203 -13.01 -26.00 7.47
N ASP A 204 -11.94 -26.73 7.82
CA ASP A 204 -10.79 -26.21 8.57
C ASP A 204 -9.75 -25.62 7.57
N ASP A 205 -10.16 -24.62 6.80
CA ASP A 205 -9.31 -23.93 5.82
C ASP A 205 -8.46 -22.87 6.51
N ALA A 206 -7.53 -23.31 7.40
CA ALA A 206 -6.67 -22.44 8.17
C ALA A 206 -5.21 -22.47 7.71
N TYR A 207 -4.61 -21.27 7.53
CA TYR A 207 -3.18 -21.16 7.28
C TYR A 207 -2.38 -21.68 8.49
N THR A 208 -1.34 -22.47 8.22
CA THR A 208 -0.43 -22.96 9.27
C THR A 208 1.02 -22.58 8.96
N LEU A 209 1.63 -21.82 9.87
CA LEU A 209 3.05 -21.49 9.86
C LEU A 209 3.82 -22.49 10.73
N HIS A 210 4.65 -23.33 10.11
CA HIS A 210 5.52 -24.25 10.83
C HIS A 210 6.84 -23.59 11.23
N VAL A 211 7.23 -23.76 12.51
CA VAL A 211 8.47 -23.21 13.07
C VAL A 211 9.26 -24.25 13.85
N GLU A 212 10.57 -24.06 13.90
CA GLU A 212 11.53 -24.84 14.70
C GLU A 212 11.91 -24.06 15.95
N THR A 213 11.89 -24.70 17.11
CA THR A 213 12.26 -24.08 18.39
C THR A 213 13.65 -23.44 18.33
N GLY A 214 13.77 -22.23 18.87
CA GLY A 214 15.01 -21.45 18.94
C GLY A 214 15.41 -20.75 17.64
N LYS A 215 14.65 -20.92 16.54
CA LYS A 215 14.93 -20.24 15.27
C LYS A 215 14.21 -18.90 15.18
N THR A 216 14.82 -17.95 14.43
CA THR A 216 14.23 -16.65 14.15
C THR A 216 13.75 -16.60 12.70
N TYR A 217 12.49 -16.27 12.50
CA TYR A 217 11.85 -16.15 11.19
C TYR A 217 11.64 -14.67 10.84
N LEU A 218 11.73 -14.34 9.55
CA LEU A 218 11.33 -13.02 9.04
C LEU A 218 9.93 -13.14 8.45
N LEU A 219 8.97 -12.51 9.07
CA LEU A 219 7.59 -12.45 8.59
C LEU A 219 7.41 -11.17 7.76
N ARG A 220 6.99 -11.31 6.52
CA ARG A 220 6.68 -10.23 5.60
C ARG A 220 5.16 -10.11 5.51
N VAL A 221 4.59 -9.28 6.38
CA VAL A 221 3.13 -9.14 6.53
C VAL A 221 2.65 -8.00 5.65
N ILE A 222 1.63 -8.28 4.85
CA ILE A 222 1.07 -7.36 3.85
C ILE A 222 -0.44 -7.27 4.09
N ASN A 223 -1.00 -6.08 4.19
CA ASN A 223 -2.44 -5.90 4.16
C ASN A 223 -2.92 -5.64 2.72
N ALA A 224 -3.50 -6.65 2.10
CA ALA A 224 -4.11 -6.60 0.76
C ALA A 224 -5.65 -6.50 0.80
N ALA A 225 -6.24 -6.25 1.98
CA ALA A 225 -7.67 -6.01 2.13
C ALA A 225 -8.14 -4.85 1.23
N LEU A 226 -9.40 -4.86 0.80
CA LEU A 226 -10.00 -3.76 0.06
C LEU A 226 -10.32 -2.58 0.97
N ASN A 227 -10.94 -2.85 2.13
CA ASN A 227 -11.57 -1.82 2.93
C ASN A 227 -11.22 -1.87 4.42
N ASP A 228 -10.54 -2.92 4.91
CA ASP A 228 -10.32 -3.09 6.34
C ASP A 228 -8.86 -2.86 6.76
N GLU A 229 -8.65 -1.95 7.70
CA GLU A 229 -7.42 -1.86 8.48
C GLU A 229 -7.38 -3.01 9.47
N LEU A 230 -6.24 -3.71 9.58
CA LEU A 230 -6.15 -4.98 10.29
C LEU A 230 -5.11 -4.97 11.39
N PHE A 231 -5.49 -5.54 12.54
CA PHE A 231 -4.55 -6.04 13.54
C PHE A 231 -4.05 -7.43 13.15
N PHE A 232 -2.77 -7.70 13.41
CA PHE A 232 -2.17 -9.03 13.29
C PHE A 232 -1.45 -9.37 14.58
N LYS A 233 -1.74 -10.55 15.15
CA LYS A 233 -1.19 -11.01 16.42
C LYS A 233 -0.92 -12.51 16.41
N ILE A 234 0.14 -12.93 17.12
CA ILE A 234 0.46 -14.34 17.35
C ILE A 234 0.47 -14.61 18.86
N ALA A 235 -0.32 -15.58 19.29
CA ALA A 235 -0.45 -15.90 20.72
C ALA A 235 0.92 -16.13 21.39
N ASN A 236 1.17 -15.46 22.49
CA ASN A 236 2.38 -15.53 23.32
C ASN A 236 3.71 -15.19 22.62
N HIS A 237 3.68 -14.56 21.44
CA HIS A 237 4.91 -14.18 20.74
C HIS A 237 4.98 -12.67 20.54
N ASN A 238 6.15 -12.11 20.80
CA ASN A 238 6.51 -10.76 20.41
C ASN A 238 7.13 -10.77 19.00
N LEU A 239 6.94 -9.67 18.31
CA LEU A 239 7.46 -9.39 16.98
C LEU A 239 8.42 -8.21 17.07
N THR A 240 9.58 -8.28 16.42
CA THR A 240 10.48 -7.13 16.29
C THR A 240 10.36 -6.57 14.88
N VAL A 241 9.67 -5.45 14.71
CA VAL A 241 9.53 -4.75 13.43
C VAL A 241 10.90 -4.23 13.00
N VAL A 242 11.30 -4.47 11.76
CA VAL A 242 12.60 -4.08 11.19
C VAL A 242 12.49 -3.35 9.85
N GLU A 243 11.29 -3.33 9.26
CA GLU A 243 11.02 -2.69 7.98
C GLU A 243 9.52 -2.43 7.84
N VAL A 244 9.15 -1.31 7.24
CA VAL A 244 7.80 -0.99 6.79
C VAL A 244 7.86 -0.41 5.37
N ASP A 245 6.94 -0.80 4.48
CA ASP A 245 6.80 -0.30 3.10
C ASP A 245 8.15 -0.22 2.34
N ALA A 246 8.95 -1.29 2.43
CA ALA A 246 10.30 -1.41 1.86
C ALA A 246 11.33 -0.39 2.40
N CYS A 247 11.11 0.17 3.60
CA CYS A 247 12.02 1.07 4.29
C CYS A 247 12.43 0.49 5.65
N TYR A 248 13.74 0.37 5.91
CA TYR A 248 14.24 -0.16 7.18
C TYR A 248 13.94 0.78 8.34
N THR A 249 13.54 0.19 9.46
CA THR A 249 13.25 0.89 10.71
C THR A 249 14.27 0.58 11.80
N LYS A 250 14.32 1.44 12.83
CA LYS A 250 14.85 1.03 14.11
C LYS A 250 14.01 -0.12 14.64
N PRO A 251 14.62 -1.13 15.31
CA PRO A 251 13.86 -2.26 15.84
C PRO A 251 12.77 -1.78 16.81
N LEU A 252 11.53 -2.21 16.57
CA LEU A 252 10.39 -1.95 17.46
C LEU A 252 9.80 -3.29 17.91
N GLU A 253 9.86 -3.56 19.20
CA GLU A 253 9.19 -4.74 19.79
C GLU A 253 7.72 -4.44 20.05
N THR A 254 6.86 -5.37 19.61
CA THR A 254 5.42 -5.30 19.80
C THR A 254 4.81 -6.71 19.81
N ASP A 255 3.69 -6.89 20.46
CA ASP A 255 2.91 -8.12 20.40
C ASP A 255 1.79 -8.06 19.34
N THR A 256 1.56 -6.88 18.76
CA THR A 256 0.47 -6.63 17.80
C THR A 256 0.96 -5.70 16.69
N LEU A 257 0.79 -6.10 15.43
CA LEU A 257 0.98 -5.22 14.28
C LEU A 257 -0.36 -4.58 13.91
N PHE A 258 -0.30 -3.35 13.38
CA PHE A 258 -1.41 -2.66 12.78
C PHE A 258 -1.05 -2.26 11.35
N LEU A 259 -1.88 -2.62 10.37
CA LEU A 259 -1.66 -2.34 8.97
C LEU A 259 -2.95 -1.84 8.30
N GLY A 260 -2.91 -0.66 7.71
CA GLY A 260 -3.93 -0.23 6.74
C GLY A 260 -3.77 -0.95 5.40
N PRO A 261 -4.82 -1.02 4.57
CA PRO A 261 -4.72 -1.53 3.20
C PRO A 261 -3.59 -0.88 2.41
N GLY A 262 -2.78 -1.70 1.73
CA GLY A 262 -1.58 -1.28 1.00
C GLY A 262 -0.31 -1.24 1.85
N GLN A 263 -0.40 -1.22 3.18
CA GLN A 263 0.77 -1.22 4.05
C GLN A 263 1.43 -2.59 4.16
N THR A 264 2.76 -2.57 4.30
CA THR A 264 3.55 -3.75 4.62
C THR A 264 4.36 -3.54 5.90
N THR A 265 4.56 -4.61 6.64
CA THR A 265 5.40 -4.63 7.84
C THR A 265 6.21 -5.92 7.87
N THR A 266 7.52 -5.79 7.94
CA THR A 266 8.41 -6.94 8.06
C THR A 266 8.94 -7.02 9.49
N ALA A 267 8.74 -8.16 10.14
CA ALA A 267 9.11 -8.35 11.53
C ALA A 267 9.85 -9.68 11.76
N LEU A 268 10.76 -9.68 12.72
CA LEU A 268 11.40 -10.88 13.22
C LEU A 268 10.47 -11.55 14.25
N LEU A 269 10.25 -12.85 14.05
CA LEU A 269 9.56 -13.73 14.99
C LEU A 269 10.59 -14.71 15.56
N LYS A 270 10.83 -14.67 16.86
CA LYS A 270 11.64 -15.67 17.55
C LYS A 270 10.75 -16.81 18.03
N ALA A 271 11.04 -18.03 17.59
CA ALA A 271 10.31 -19.22 18.01
C ALA A 271 10.89 -19.73 19.34
N ASP A 272 10.59 -19.06 20.45
CA ASP A 272 11.15 -19.30 21.79
C ASP A 272 10.11 -19.79 22.81
N GLN A 273 8.91 -20.12 22.37
CA GLN A 273 7.88 -20.68 23.22
C GLN A 273 7.97 -22.21 23.29
N GLY A 274 7.20 -22.83 24.20
CA GLY A 274 7.09 -24.27 24.29
C GLY A 274 6.55 -24.92 23.01
N ILE A 275 6.87 -26.22 22.81
CA ILE A 275 6.29 -27.00 21.70
C ILE A 275 4.77 -26.98 21.83
N GLY A 276 4.09 -26.45 20.80
CA GLY A 276 2.65 -26.22 20.87
C GLY A 276 2.07 -25.65 19.57
N LYS A 277 0.76 -25.40 19.60
CA LYS A 277 -0.01 -24.76 18.55
C LYS A 277 -0.55 -23.44 19.09
N TYR A 278 -0.22 -22.34 18.43
CA TYR A 278 -0.54 -20.98 18.84
C TYR A 278 -1.41 -20.31 17.78
N LEU A 279 -2.43 -19.56 18.21
CA LEU A 279 -3.30 -18.81 17.31
C LEU A 279 -2.51 -17.71 16.60
N ILE A 280 -2.68 -17.61 15.28
CA ILE A 280 -2.43 -16.40 14.51
C ILE A 280 -3.79 -15.77 14.26
N ALA A 281 -3.99 -14.54 14.72
CA ALA A 281 -5.27 -13.84 14.59
C ALA A 281 -5.11 -12.57 13.77
N ILE A 282 -6.09 -12.31 12.91
CA ILE A 282 -6.30 -11.02 12.26
C ILE A 282 -7.71 -10.54 12.60
N SER A 283 -7.84 -9.27 12.92
CA SER A 283 -9.13 -8.65 13.24
C SER A 283 -9.18 -7.22 12.73
N PRO A 284 -10.38 -6.71 12.35
CA PRO A 284 -10.50 -5.37 11.83
C PRO A 284 -10.30 -4.30 12.91
N PHE A 285 -9.87 -3.13 12.45
CA PHE A 285 -9.94 -1.89 13.22
C PHE A 285 -10.98 -0.96 12.60
N MET A 286 -11.90 -0.49 13.44
CA MET A 286 -12.86 0.56 13.08
C MET A 286 -13.31 1.25 14.37
N ASP A 287 -13.05 2.51 14.51
CA ASP A 287 -13.36 3.28 15.72
C ASP A 287 -14.57 4.19 15.57
N THR A 288 -15.41 3.93 14.59
CA THR A 288 -16.66 4.67 14.32
C THR A 288 -17.82 3.73 14.03
N VAL A 289 -18.95 4.33 13.56
CA VAL A 289 -20.19 3.60 13.26
C VAL A 289 -20.19 2.88 11.90
N VAL A 290 -19.09 2.96 11.15
CA VAL A 290 -18.98 2.28 9.85
C VAL A 290 -18.91 0.77 10.07
N ALA A 291 -19.69 0.02 9.30
CA ALA A 291 -19.74 -1.43 9.43
C ALA A 291 -18.46 -2.07 8.85
N VAL A 292 -17.94 -3.05 9.59
CA VAL A 292 -16.83 -3.92 9.15
C VAL A 292 -17.18 -5.38 9.40
N ASP A 293 -16.51 -6.29 8.72
CA ASP A 293 -16.59 -7.71 9.04
C ASP A 293 -16.01 -7.97 10.44
N ASN A 294 -16.87 -8.43 11.35
CA ASN A 294 -16.48 -8.69 12.74
C ASN A 294 -15.81 -10.06 12.96
N LEU A 295 -15.66 -10.88 11.91
CA LEU A 295 -15.05 -12.20 12.03
C LEU A 295 -13.53 -12.08 12.11
N THR A 296 -12.97 -12.69 13.15
CA THR A 296 -11.52 -12.86 13.28
C THR A 296 -11.04 -13.90 12.30
N GLY A 297 -10.16 -13.53 11.36
CA GLY A 297 -9.46 -14.48 10.53
C GLY A 297 -8.43 -15.26 11.37
N MET A 298 -8.41 -16.60 11.24
CA MET A 298 -7.61 -17.47 12.08
C MET A 298 -6.61 -18.31 11.28
N GLY A 299 -5.40 -18.38 11.78
CA GLY A 299 -4.38 -19.32 11.36
C GLY A 299 -3.61 -19.87 12.57
N TYR A 300 -2.62 -20.67 12.33
CA TYR A 300 -1.86 -21.32 13.41
C TYR A 300 -0.35 -21.20 13.20
N LEU A 301 0.35 -20.87 14.28
CA LEU A 301 1.78 -21.11 14.41
C LEU A 301 1.95 -22.47 15.08
N ARG A 302 2.64 -23.38 14.43
CA ARG A 302 2.86 -24.72 14.94
C ARG A 302 4.34 -25.04 15.04
N TYR A 303 4.78 -25.37 16.24
CA TYR A 303 6.14 -25.84 16.47
C TYR A 303 6.32 -27.26 15.93
N ASN A 304 7.50 -27.57 15.41
CA ASN A 304 7.85 -28.93 15.04
C ASN A 304 7.69 -29.85 16.26
N HIS A 305 7.33 -31.11 16.03
CA HIS A 305 7.03 -32.09 17.05
C HIS A 305 5.78 -31.85 17.90
N THR A 306 4.96 -30.84 17.58
CA THR A 306 3.63 -30.65 18.19
C THR A 306 2.73 -31.83 17.80
N LEU A 307 2.10 -32.48 18.77
CA LEU A 307 1.16 -33.57 18.54
C LEU A 307 -0.09 -33.09 17.79
N ALA A 308 -0.73 -33.96 17.01
CA ALA A 308 -1.89 -33.60 16.19
C ALA A 308 -3.04 -33.01 17.00
N PHE A 309 -3.27 -33.52 18.19
CA PHE A 309 -4.38 -33.11 19.09
C PHE A 309 -3.98 -32.06 20.14
N THR A 310 -2.81 -31.41 19.99
CA THR A 310 -2.41 -30.34 20.93
C THR A 310 -3.42 -29.20 20.88
N PRO A 311 -4.00 -28.78 22.04
CA PRO A 311 -4.89 -27.65 22.10
C PRO A 311 -4.22 -26.38 21.57
N THR A 312 -5.00 -25.51 20.93
CA THR A 312 -4.51 -24.20 20.48
C THR A 312 -4.40 -23.24 21.66
N THR A 313 -3.26 -22.59 21.80
CA THR A 313 -3.10 -21.48 22.73
C THR A 313 -3.71 -20.22 22.10
N PHE A 314 -4.69 -19.64 22.74
CA PHE A 314 -5.37 -18.41 22.32
C PHE A 314 -4.76 -17.18 23.00
N VAL A 315 -5.06 -16.02 22.46
CA VAL A 315 -4.67 -14.71 23.01
C VAL A 315 -5.84 -13.74 22.81
N PRO A 316 -6.04 -12.80 23.73
CA PRO A 316 -6.96 -11.70 23.50
C PRO A 316 -6.50 -10.87 22.28
N ILE A 317 -7.39 -10.60 21.36
CA ILE A 317 -7.19 -9.70 20.23
C ILE A 317 -7.60 -8.28 20.64
N PRO A 318 -7.04 -7.23 20.02
CA PRO A 318 -7.51 -5.88 20.25
C PRO A 318 -9.01 -5.74 19.94
N ALA A 319 -9.69 -4.89 20.70
CA ALA A 319 -11.05 -4.51 20.34
C ALA A 319 -11.07 -3.79 18.98
N VAL A 320 -12.18 -3.90 18.26
CA VAL A 320 -12.34 -3.26 16.94
C VAL A 320 -12.02 -1.77 16.97
N ASN A 321 -12.31 -1.07 18.06
CA ASN A 321 -12.07 0.36 18.27
C ASN A 321 -10.83 0.66 19.14
N ALA A 322 -9.84 -0.21 19.15
CA ALA A 322 -8.64 -0.05 19.98
C ALA A 322 -7.68 1.04 19.44
N THR A 323 -8.15 2.28 19.32
CA THR A 323 -7.37 3.45 18.87
C THR A 323 -6.02 3.62 19.61
N PRO A 324 -5.91 3.38 20.94
CA PRO A 324 -4.61 3.46 21.60
C PRO A 324 -3.57 2.47 21.04
N VAL A 325 -3.99 1.27 20.62
CA VAL A 325 -3.08 0.25 20.04
C VAL A 325 -2.56 0.72 18.69
N THR A 326 -3.45 1.25 17.82
CA THR A 326 -3.05 1.77 16.50
C THR A 326 -2.13 2.97 16.61
N SER A 327 -2.42 3.89 17.53
CA SER A 327 -1.61 5.09 17.76
C SER A 327 -0.24 4.74 18.31
N VAL A 328 -0.16 3.92 19.35
CA VAL A 328 1.13 3.50 19.94
C VAL A 328 2.00 2.80 18.90
N PHE A 329 1.45 1.89 18.12
CA PHE A 329 2.19 1.22 17.05
C PHE A 329 2.72 2.22 16.01
N SER A 330 1.83 3.04 15.45
CA SER A 330 2.17 3.95 14.35
C SER A 330 3.16 5.05 14.78
N ASP A 331 2.98 5.59 16.00
CA ASP A 331 3.78 6.71 16.52
C ASP A 331 5.13 6.24 17.09
N SER A 332 5.32 4.93 17.30
CA SER A 332 6.60 4.36 17.75
C SER A 332 7.56 4.04 16.60
N LEU A 333 7.09 3.95 15.38
CA LEU A 333 7.93 3.65 14.22
C LEU A 333 8.92 4.78 13.94
N ARG A 334 10.18 4.41 13.66
CA ARG A 334 11.27 5.33 13.30
C ARG A 334 12.07 4.76 12.16
N SER A 335 12.45 5.59 11.19
CA SER A 335 13.43 5.21 10.17
C SER A 335 14.73 4.75 10.81
N LEU A 336 15.41 3.79 10.21
CA LEU A 336 16.70 3.30 10.69
C LEU A 336 17.73 4.43 10.83
N ASN A 337 17.69 5.39 9.92
CA ASN A 337 18.52 6.60 9.88
C ASN A 337 20.00 6.33 10.19
N SER A 338 20.58 5.39 9.43
CA SER A 338 22.00 5.04 9.54
C SER A 338 22.81 5.67 8.39
N LYS A 339 24.14 5.62 8.48
CA LYS A 339 25.02 6.09 7.39
C LYS A 339 24.69 5.40 6.04
N GLN A 340 24.31 4.14 6.06
CA GLN A 340 23.96 3.37 4.87
C GLN A 340 22.52 3.60 4.41
N TYR A 341 21.64 3.91 5.33
CA TYR A 341 20.18 4.10 5.10
C TYR A 341 19.73 5.39 5.80
N PRO A 342 20.13 6.56 5.27
CA PRO A 342 19.80 7.85 5.90
C PRO A 342 18.33 8.22 5.70
N ALA A 343 17.73 8.89 6.68
CA ALA A 343 16.45 9.54 6.55
C ALA A 343 16.65 10.96 5.99
N ASN A 344 16.53 11.12 4.69
CA ASN A 344 16.74 12.40 3.99
C ASN A 344 15.47 13.26 4.02
N VAL A 345 15.06 13.67 5.21
CA VAL A 345 13.84 14.48 5.42
C VAL A 345 14.02 15.87 4.82
N PRO A 346 13.12 16.37 3.96
CA PRO A 346 13.18 17.75 3.49
C PRO A 346 13.03 18.75 4.65
N LEU A 347 14.03 19.61 4.86
CA LEU A 347 14.03 20.63 5.92
C LEU A 347 13.46 21.96 5.43
N THR A 348 13.71 22.32 4.17
CA THR A 348 13.09 23.47 3.48
C THR A 348 11.87 22.99 2.70
N ILE A 349 10.85 23.81 2.58
CA ILE A 349 9.58 23.47 1.96
C ILE A 349 9.23 24.49 0.88
N ASP A 350 9.08 24.00 -0.35
CA ASP A 350 8.66 24.81 -1.50
C ASP A 350 7.13 24.87 -1.63
N HIS A 351 6.45 23.75 -1.31
CA HIS A 351 4.99 23.63 -1.33
C HIS A 351 4.44 23.23 0.04
N SER A 352 3.62 24.08 0.65
CA SER A 352 2.88 23.78 1.88
C SER A 352 1.41 23.54 1.54
N LEU A 353 0.98 22.28 1.58
CA LEU A 353 -0.35 21.83 1.21
C LEU A 353 -1.15 21.42 2.45
N PHE A 354 -2.46 21.71 2.42
CA PHE A 354 -3.39 21.27 3.44
C PHE A 354 -4.60 20.61 2.77
N PHE A 355 -4.70 19.30 2.87
CA PHE A 355 -5.77 18.52 2.25
C PHE A 355 -6.75 18.03 3.31
N THR A 356 -8.01 18.41 3.17
CA THR A 356 -9.10 17.78 3.94
C THR A 356 -9.62 16.59 3.18
N ILE A 357 -9.80 15.48 3.88
CA ILE A 357 -10.31 14.23 3.30
C ILE A 357 -11.52 13.73 4.08
N GLY A 358 -12.44 13.07 3.40
CA GLY A 358 -13.61 12.45 4.04
C GLY A 358 -14.73 12.12 3.07
N VAL A 359 -15.78 11.56 3.64
CA VAL A 359 -16.99 11.13 2.93
C VAL A 359 -18.04 12.23 3.00
N GLY A 360 -18.75 12.43 1.90
CA GLY A 360 -19.85 13.39 1.74
C GLY A 360 -21.07 12.73 1.10
N ILE A 361 -22.11 13.54 0.89
CA ILE A 361 -23.34 13.11 0.21
C ILE A 361 -23.67 14.14 -0.87
N ASN A 362 -23.80 13.69 -2.11
CA ASN A 362 -24.25 14.53 -3.23
C ASN A 362 -25.64 14.10 -3.73
N PRO A 363 -26.41 15.00 -4.32
CA PRO A 363 -27.65 14.66 -5.03
C PRO A 363 -27.40 13.64 -6.14
N CYS A 364 -28.32 12.69 -6.31
CA CYS A 364 -28.28 11.68 -7.35
C CYS A 364 -29.71 11.34 -7.78
N ALA A 365 -30.13 11.86 -8.92
CA ALA A 365 -31.51 11.67 -9.40
C ALA A 365 -31.85 10.21 -9.74
N THR A 366 -30.85 9.38 -10.02
CA THR A 366 -31.02 7.96 -10.38
C THR A 366 -30.80 7.01 -9.23
N CYS A 367 -30.38 7.49 -8.05
CA CYS A 367 -30.12 6.68 -6.88
C CYS A 367 -31.36 6.49 -6.01
N PHE A 368 -31.37 5.44 -5.21
CA PHE A 368 -32.54 4.99 -4.44
C PHE A 368 -33.19 6.09 -3.58
N ASN A 369 -32.40 6.88 -2.84
CA ASN A 369 -32.91 7.95 -1.96
C ASN A 369 -32.65 9.37 -2.54
N GLY A 370 -32.47 9.50 -3.86
CA GLY A 370 -32.14 10.80 -4.47
C GLY A 370 -30.75 11.36 -4.10
N SER A 371 -29.91 10.54 -3.46
CA SER A 371 -28.58 10.91 -3.00
C SER A 371 -27.59 9.73 -3.13
N ARG A 372 -26.31 10.05 -3.15
CA ARG A 372 -25.21 9.05 -3.16
C ARG A 372 -24.07 9.47 -2.26
N ALA A 373 -23.41 8.46 -1.69
CA ALA A 373 -22.13 8.65 -1.04
C ALA A 373 -21.07 9.10 -2.06
N VAL A 374 -20.28 10.07 -1.67
CA VAL A 374 -19.11 10.57 -2.40
C VAL A 374 -17.96 10.74 -1.43
N ALA A 375 -16.73 10.76 -1.93
CA ALA A 375 -15.59 11.09 -1.10
C ALA A 375 -14.71 12.11 -1.85
N ALA A 376 -14.00 12.95 -1.11
CA ALA A 376 -13.33 14.10 -1.69
C ALA A 376 -12.04 14.47 -0.97
N ILE A 377 -11.13 15.09 -1.73
CA ILE A 377 -9.98 15.83 -1.20
C ILE A 377 -10.23 17.31 -1.49
N ASN A 378 -10.17 18.16 -0.45
CA ASN A 378 -10.48 19.61 -0.56
C ASN A 378 -11.79 19.89 -1.29
N ASN A 379 -12.82 19.11 -1.00
CA ASN A 379 -14.14 19.21 -1.61
C ASN A 379 -14.20 18.85 -3.11
N VAL A 380 -13.14 18.27 -3.69
CA VAL A 380 -13.10 17.77 -5.06
C VAL A 380 -13.25 16.26 -5.03
N SER A 381 -14.37 15.73 -5.53
CA SER A 381 -14.55 14.32 -5.88
C SER A 381 -13.96 14.09 -7.27
N PHE A 382 -12.92 13.26 -7.34
CA PHE A 382 -12.21 13.01 -8.58
C PHE A 382 -13.05 12.21 -9.56
N VAL A 383 -13.13 12.68 -10.79
CA VAL A 383 -13.78 11.99 -11.90
C VAL A 383 -12.71 11.32 -12.76
N MET A 384 -12.84 10.02 -12.98
CA MET A 384 -11.93 9.28 -13.86
C MET A 384 -12.12 9.72 -15.30
N PRO A 385 -11.04 10.15 -16.00
CA PRO A 385 -11.12 10.48 -17.42
C PRO A 385 -11.21 9.22 -18.28
N THR A 386 -11.47 9.40 -19.57
CA THR A 386 -11.49 8.31 -20.57
C THR A 386 -10.15 8.15 -21.30
N THR A 387 -9.25 9.13 -21.15
CA THR A 387 -7.87 9.10 -21.67
C THR A 387 -6.92 9.17 -20.48
N ALA A 388 -5.84 8.40 -20.47
CA ALA A 388 -4.88 8.43 -19.38
C ALA A 388 -4.24 9.82 -19.24
N ILE A 389 -4.21 10.35 -18.00
CA ILE A 389 -3.71 11.70 -17.71
C ILE A 389 -2.24 11.84 -18.17
N LEU A 390 -1.42 10.79 -17.94
CA LEU A 390 -0.03 10.80 -18.39
C LEU A 390 0.10 10.88 -19.91
N GLN A 391 -0.76 10.18 -20.67
CA GLN A 391 -0.82 10.30 -22.13
C GLN A 391 -1.25 11.71 -22.55
N ALA A 392 -2.29 12.24 -21.92
CA ALA A 392 -2.78 13.58 -22.21
C ALA A 392 -1.69 14.64 -21.95
N HIS A 393 -0.98 14.52 -20.83
CA HIS A 393 0.13 15.41 -20.52
C HIS A 393 1.29 15.30 -21.52
N TYR A 394 1.73 14.07 -21.82
CA TYR A 394 2.88 13.81 -22.69
C TYR A 394 2.66 14.27 -24.13
N TYR A 395 1.44 14.04 -24.66
CA TYR A 395 1.10 14.36 -26.04
C TYR A 395 0.38 15.71 -26.21
N GLY A 396 0.16 16.47 -25.14
CA GLY A 396 -0.53 17.76 -25.17
C GLY A 396 -2.02 17.67 -25.56
N ILE A 397 -2.72 16.60 -25.11
CA ILE A 397 -4.16 16.42 -25.37
C ILE A 397 -4.95 17.27 -24.39
N ASN A 398 -5.65 18.28 -24.90
CA ASN A 398 -6.44 19.19 -24.08
C ASN A 398 -7.78 18.59 -23.64
N GLY A 399 -8.35 19.12 -22.54
CA GLY A 399 -9.69 18.80 -22.04
C GLY A 399 -9.81 17.51 -21.24
N VAL A 400 -8.70 16.81 -20.96
CA VAL A 400 -8.67 15.57 -20.15
C VAL A 400 -8.59 15.89 -18.66
N PHE A 401 -7.84 16.90 -18.27
CA PHE A 401 -7.66 17.35 -16.89
C PHE A 401 -7.38 18.85 -16.81
N THR A 402 -7.45 19.39 -15.59
CA THR A 402 -6.99 20.76 -15.29
C THR A 402 -5.90 20.72 -14.21
N ASP A 403 -4.99 21.70 -14.18
CA ASP A 403 -3.87 21.77 -13.23
C ASP A 403 -4.14 22.79 -12.11
N ASP A 404 -5.40 22.96 -11.75
CA ASP A 404 -5.90 23.89 -10.73
C ASP A 404 -6.42 23.18 -9.46
N PHE A 405 -5.85 22.01 -9.10
CA PHE A 405 -6.24 21.37 -7.85
C PHE A 405 -5.90 22.26 -6.63
N PRO A 406 -6.87 22.51 -5.72
CA PRO A 406 -6.66 23.49 -4.66
C PRO A 406 -5.64 23.04 -3.61
N ALA A 407 -4.65 23.88 -3.31
CA ALA A 407 -3.62 23.64 -2.29
C ALA A 407 -4.20 23.58 -0.85
N LYS A 408 -5.38 24.16 -0.65
CA LYS A 408 -6.10 24.25 0.63
C LYS A 408 -7.60 24.14 0.37
N PRO A 409 -8.41 23.69 1.36
CA PRO A 409 -9.86 23.68 1.20
C PRO A 409 -10.40 25.10 1.00
N ALA A 410 -11.35 25.23 0.08
CA ALA A 410 -11.99 26.53 -0.22
C ALA A 410 -12.82 27.06 0.97
N ILE A 411 -13.38 26.14 1.75
CA ILE A 411 -14.23 26.46 2.92
C ILE A 411 -13.60 25.80 4.15
N PRO A 412 -12.85 26.55 4.98
CA PRO A 412 -12.37 26.05 6.25
C PRO A 412 -13.51 25.98 7.28
N PHE A 413 -13.52 24.93 8.08
CA PHE A 413 -14.45 24.74 9.19
C PHE A 413 -13.79 23.94 10.31
N ASN A 414 -14.50 23.68 11.41
CA ASN A 414 -14.02 22.75 12.42
C ASN A 414 -14.15 21.31 11.90
N TYR A 415 -13.07 20.74 11.36
CA TYR A 415 -13.08 19.44 10.66
C TYR A 415 -13.42 18.26 11.56
N THR A 416 -13.21 18.39 12.89
CA THR A 416 -13.48 17.35 13.88
C THR A 416 -14.70 17.63 14.76
N GLY A 417 -15.40 18.74 14.46
CA GLY A 417 -16.65 19.13 15.12
C GLY A 417 -17.87 18.83 14.27
N THR A 418 -18.97 19.52 14.57
CA THR A 418 -20.19 19.46 13.75
C THR A 418 -19.92 20.14 12.41
N PRO A 419 -20.04 19.43 11.28
CA PRO A 419 -19.81 20.02 9.97
C PRO A 419 -20.91 21.02 9.60
N PRO A 420 -20.62 22.02 8.76
CA PRO A 420 -21.66 22.88 8.18
C PRO A 420 -22.65 22.05 7.38
N SER A 421 -23.93 22.46 7.38
CA SER A 421 -24.95 21.82 6.57
C SER A 421 -24.78 22.12 5.07
N GLY A 422 -25.18 21.16 4.22
CA GLY A 422 -25.26 21.37 2.76
C GLY A 422 -23.92 21.41 2.01
N ILE A 423 -22.83 20.91 2.61
CA ILE A 423 -21.56 20.76 1.88
C ILE A 423 -21.72 19.68 0.82
N GLN A 424 -21.62 20.09 -0.44
CA GLN A 424 -21.56 19.19 -1.59
C GLN A 424 -20.17 19.23 -2.20
N THR A 425 -19.71 18.11 -2.74
CA THR A 425 -18.43 18.06 -3.42
C THR A 425 -18.56 18.53 -4.88
N MET A 426 -17.50 19.07 -5.42
CA MET A 426 -17.37 19.37 -6.85
C MET A 426 -16.76 18.17 -7.58
N ASN A 427 -17.28 17.81 -8.74
CA ASN A 427 -16.68 16.79 -9.59
C ASN A 427 -15.60 17.42 -10.48
N GLY A 428 -14.44 16.74 -10.61
CA GLY A 428 -13.40 17.23 -11.52
C GLY A 428 -12.22 16.27 -11.65
N THR A 429 -11.58 16.29 -12.81
CA THR A 429 -10.28 15.64 -13.05
C THR A 429 -9.21 16.71 -12.89
N LYS A 430 -8.83 16.97 -11.65
CA LYS A 430 -7.88 18.03 -11.30
C LYS A 430 -6.56 17.45 -10.81
N VAL A 431 -5.44 18.03 -11.24
CA VAL A 431 -4.09 17.68 -10.78
C VAL A 431 -3.44 18.86 -10.07
N TYR A 432 -2.53 18.59 -9.16
CA TYR A 432 -1.66 19.60 -8.54
C TYR A 432 -0.27 19.52 -9.17
N ARG A 433 0.19 20.61 -9.76
CA ARG A 433 1.48 20.68 -10.45
C ARG A 433 2.64 20.99 -9.50
N LEU A 434 3.70 20.22 -9.59
CA LEU A 434 4.94 20.35 -8.82
C LEU A 434 6.13 20.54 -9.78
N ALA A 435 6.97 21.52 -9.50
CA ALA A 435 8.23 21.62 -10.21
C ALA A 435 9.13 20.43 -9.86
N TYR A 436 9.93 19.96 -10.81
CA TYR A 436 10.90 18.90 -10.57
C TYR A 436 11.84 19.25 -9.40
N ASN A 437 12.07 18.28 -8.52
CA ASN A 437 12.92 18.37 -7.34
C ASN A 437 12.43 19.33 -6.24
N SER A 438 11.23 19.90 -6.36
CA SER A 438 10.61 20.68 -5.29
C SER A 438 10.29 19.83 -4.06
N THR A 439 10.27 20.45 -2.90
CA THR A 439 9.98 19.82 -1.61
C THR A 439 8.57 20.16 -1.16
N VAL A 440 7.86 19.14 -0.72
CA VAL A 440 6.44 19.24 -0.36
C VAL A 440 6.24 18.88 1.11
N GLN A 441 5.53 19.73 1.84
CA GLN A 441 4.88 19.37 3.09
C GLN A 441 3.37 19.29 2.83
N LEU A 442 2.78 18.14 3.11
CA LEU A 442 1.35 17.92 3.00
C LEU A 442 0.80 17.53 4.36
N VAL A 443 -0.13 18.32 4.88
CA VAL A 443 -0.97 17.96 6.02
C VAL A 443 -2.29 17.39 5.48
N ILE A 444 -2.65 16.20 5.92
CA ILE A 444 -3.88 15.51 5.54
C ILE A 444 -4.76 15.49 6.78
N GLN A 445 -5.89 16.15 6.72
CA GLN A 445 -6.86 16.31 7.82
C GLN A 445 -8.13 15.51 7.51
N GLY A 446 -8.43 14.52 8.34
CA GLY A 446 -9.74 13.82 8.31
C GLY A 446 -10.85 14.77 8.73
N ASN A 447 -12.01 14.69 8.07
CA ASN A 447 -13.21 15.43 8.42
C ASN A 447 -14.36 14.52 8.86
N THR A 448 -15.37 15.11 9.50
CA THR A 448 -16.52 14.42 10.10
C THR A 448 -17.84 14.72 9.38
N ILE A 449 -17.81 15.05 8.07
CA ILE A 449 -19.01 15.50 7.33
C ILE A 449 -20.13 14.46 7.36
N VAL A 450 -19.82 13.17 7.17
CA VAL A 450 -20.80 12.07 7.28
C VAL A 450 -20.48 11.20 8.50
N ALA A 451 -19.28 10.66 8.52
CA ALA A 451 -18.76 9.88 9.64
C ALA A 451 -17.24 10.09 9.72
N PRO A 452 -16.68 10.27 10.92
CA PRO A 452 -15.24 10.24 11.06
C PRO A 452 -14.73 8.82 10.80
N GLU A 453 -13.64 8.70 10.08
CA GLU A 453 -13.03 7.42 9.70
C GLU A 453 -11.52 7.55 9.58
N SER A 454 -10.79 6.45 9.79
CA SER A 454 -9.38 6.38 9.43
C SER A 454 -9.24 6.21 7.92
N HIS A 455 -8.25 6.88 7.34
CA HIS A 455 -8.02 6.85 5.89
C HIS A 455 -6.57 6.51 5.58
N PRO A 456 -6.23 5.26 5.20
CA PRO A 456 -4.91 4.93 4.67
C PRO A 456 -4.73 5.61 3.30
N THR A 457 -3.88 6.64 3.25
CA THR A 457 -3.58 7.40 2.04
C THR A 457 -2.27 6.94 1.42
N HIS A 458 -2.28 6.72 0.11
CA HIS A 458 -1.14 6.24 -0.68
C HIS A 458 -0.70 7.26 -1.71
N LEU A 459 0.61 7.42 -1.86
CA LEU A 459 1.25 8.23 -2.91
C LEU A 459 2.03 7.33 -3.86
N HIS A 460 1.69 7.35 -5.13
CA HIS A 460 2.42 6.66 -6.20
C HIS A 460 3.75 7.36 -6.51
N GLY A 461 4.71 6.61 -7.00
CA GLY A 461 5.97 7.11 -7.55
C GLY A 461 6.96 7.69 -6.55
N SER A 462 6.59 7.81 -5.27
CA SER A 462 7.44 8.38 -4.23
C SER A 462 7.15 7.78 -2.86
N ASN A 463 8.19 7.69 -2.03
CA ASN A 463 8.00 7.57 -0.59
C ASN A 463 7.90 8.97 0.03
N PHE A 464 7.40 9.01 1.25
CA PHE A 464 7.33 10.20 2.09
C PHE A 464 7.72 9.91 3.54
N PHE A 465 8.14 10.94 4.26
CA PHE A 465 8.41 10.89 5.69
C PHE A 465 7.18 11.34 6.47
N VAL A 466 6.73 10.53 7.43
CA VAL A 466 5.63 10.87 8.33
C VAL A 466 6.20 11.71 9.47
N VAL A 467 6.12 13.03 9.36
CA VAL A 467 6.78 13.95 10.30
C VAL A 467 5.93 14.26 11.53
N GLY A 468 4.61 14.08 11.45
CA GLY A 468 3.71 14.30 12.58
C GLY A 468 2.34 13.69 12.38
N ARG A 469 1.67 13.39 13.48
CA ARG A 469 0.28 12.92 13.54
C ARG A 469 -0.40 13.49 14.78
N GLY A 470 -1.70 13.65 14.73
CA GLY A 470 -2.46 14.14 15.88
C GLY A 470 -3.95 13.90 15.75
N VAL A 471 -4.66 14.08 16.86
CA VAL A 471 -6.12 14.04 16.94
C VAL A 471 -6.64 15.47 17.02
N GLY A 472 -7.83 15.74 16.52
CA GLY A 472 -8.39 17.07 16.43
C GLY A 472 -7.99 17.81 15.15
N ASN A 473 -8.22 19.10 15.13
CA ASN A 473 -7.80 19.96 14.02
C ASN A 473 -6.30 20.25 14.10
N PHE A 474 -5.62 20.20 12.97
CA PHE A 474 -4.24 20.64 12.85
C PHE A 474 -4.10 22.13 13.17
N ASP A 475 -3.19 22.46 14.09
CA ASP A 475 -2.84 23.84 14.44
C ASP A 475 -1.53 24.22 13.72
N PRO A 476 -1.60 25.13 12.71
CA PRO A 476 -0.44 25.47 11.88
C PRO A 476 0.69 26.19 12.66
N ASP A 477 0.39 26.76 13.82
CA ASP A 477 1.37 27.49 14.64
C ASP A 477 2.05 26.58 15.67
N LYS A 478 1.35 25.56 16.19
CA LYS A 478 1.83 24.73 17.31
C LYS A 478 2.30 23.34 16.87
N ASP A 479 1.59 22.69 15.95
CA ASP A 479 1.88 21.29 15.63
C ASP A 479 3.18 21.10 14.85
N PRO A 480 3.59 22.00 13.93
CA PRO A 480 4.89 21.90 13.26
C PRO A 480 6.09 21.93 14.21
N LEU A 481 5.95 22.55 15.40
CA LEU A 481 7.00 22.57 16.42
C LEU A 481 7.29 21.20 17.05
N LYS A 482 6.36 20.25 16.88
CA LYS A 482 6.46 18.87 17.40
C LYS A 482 6.90 17.86 16.32
N PHE A 483 7.11 18.29 15.08
CA PHE A 483 7.46 17.38 13.99
C PHE A 483 8.81 16.69 14.23
N ASN A 484 8.82 15.38 14.02
CA ASN A 484 10.07 14.63 13.98
C ASN A 484 10.75 14.85 12.62
N LEU A 485 11.82 15.62 12.59
CA LEU A 485 12.62 15.89 11.40
C LEU A 485 13.98 15.18 11.42
N VAL A 486 14.21 14.28 12.39
CA VAL A 486 15.47 13.56 12.56
C VAL A 486 15.40 12.15 11.98
N ASP A 487 14.39 11.40 12.40
CA ASP A 487 14.21 9.99 12.00
C ASP A 487 12.75 9.58 11.81
N PRO A 488 11.88 10.45 11.22
CA PRO A 488 10.50 10.08 10.96
C PRO A 488 10.43 8.82 10.11
N VAL A 489 9.42 7.99 10.32
CA VAL A 489 9.26 6.78 9.52
C VAL A 489 9.01 7.15 8.06
N GLU A 490 9.73 6.47 7.16
CA GLU A 490 9.53 6.58 5.72
C GLU A 490 8.55 5.50 5.25
N ARG A 491 7.53 5.90 4.49
CA ARG A 491 6.45 5.04 3.98
C ARG A 491 5.98 5.49 2.60
N ASN A 492 5.15 4.67 1.96
CA ASN A 492 4.37 5.06 0.78
C ASN A 492 2.86 5.12 1.05
N THR A 493 2.42 4.56 2.16
CA THR A 493 1.01 4.54 2.61
C THR A 493 0.94 4.86 4.09
N VAL A 494 0.08 5.79 4.49
CA VAL A 494 -0.10 6.18 5.90
C VAL A 494 -1.56 6.40 6.24
N SER A 495 -2.00 5.87 7.38
CA SER A 495 -3.35 6.12 7.89
C SER A 495 -3.45 7.51 8.50
N VAL A 496 -4.44 8.28 8.06
CA VAL A 496 -4.88 9.50 8.73
C VAL A 496 -5.83 9.09 9.83
N PRO A 497 -5.54 9.37 11.11
CA PRO A 497 -6.38 8.89 12.20
C PRO A 497 -7.77 9.51 12.16
N THR A 498 -8.75 8.78 12.65
CA THR A 498 -10.13 9.23 12.80
C THR A 498 -10.20 10.56 13.53
N ALA A 499 -10.92 11.54 12.97
CA ALA A 499 -11.02 12.89 13.50
C ALA A 499 -9.65 13.51 13.86
N GLY A 500 -8.65 13.26 13.02
CA GLY A 500 -7.28 13.73 13.25
C GLY A 500 -6.56 14.07 11.94
N TRP A 501 -5.25 14.18 12.04
CA TRP A 501 -4.41 14.58 10.92
C TRP A 501 -3.09 13.81 10.87
N THR A 502 -2.50 13.79 9.68
CA THR A 502 -1.14 13.26 9.44
C THR A 502 -0.39 14.25 8.56
N ALA A 503 0.83 14.61 8.96
CA ALA A 503 1.72 15.47 8.18
C ALA A 503 2.84 14.65 7.56
N ILE A 504 3.03 14.79 6.25
CA ILE A 504 4.08 14.11 5.48
C ILE A 504 4.96 15.10 4.75
N ARG A 505 6.23 14.70 4.50
CA ARG A 505 7.16 15.44 3.65
C ARG A 505 7.78 14.52 2.61
N PHE A 506 7.90 15.02 1.38
CA PHE A 506 8.57 14.30 0.30
C PHE A 506 9.23 15.28 -0.68
N ARG A 507 10.05 14.73 -1.57
CA ARG A 507 10.68 15.44 -2.68
C ARG A 507 10.05 14.98 -3.99
N ALA A 508 9.63 15.92 -4.83
CA ALA A 508 9.07 15.67 -6.16
C ALA A 508 10.20 15.45 -7.19
N ASP A 509 11.01 14.40 -7.02
CA ASP A 509 12.20 14.10 -7.81
C ASP A 509 11.97 13.01 -8.87
N ASN A 510 10.72 12.68 -9.14
CA ASN A 510 10.32 11.68 -10.13
C ASN A 510 9.30 12.30 -11.10
N PRO A 511 9.71 12.63 -12.36
CA PRO A 511 8.81 13.30 -13.31
C PRO A 511 7.70 12.35 -13.80
N GLY A 512 6.49 12.88 -13.95
CA GLY A 512 5.33 12.11 -14.38
C GLY A 512 4.03 12.49 -13.70
N ILE A 513 3.04 11.61 -13.78
CA ILE A 513 1.74 11.74 -13.11
C ILE A 513 1.65 10.71 -12.01
N TRP A 514 1.45 11.16 -10.77
CA TRP A 514 1.47 10.31 -9.59
C TRP A 514 0.15 10.38 -8.85
N PHE A 515 -0.52 9.24 -8.75
CA PHE A 515 -1.81 9.13 -8.09
C PHE A 515 -1.64 9.30 -6.59
N PHE A 516 -2.54 10.04 -5.95
CA PHE A 516 -2.66 10.16 -4.50
C PHE A 516 -4.11 9.86 -4.12
N HIS A 517 -4.32 8.82 -3.33
CA HIS A 517 -5.68 8.35 -3.04
C HIS A 517 -5.78 7.64 -1.69
N CYS A 518 -7.00 7.55 -1.16
CA CYS A 518 -7.30 6.64 -0.06
C CYS A 518 -7.19 5.20 -0.55
N HIS A 519 -6.58 4.33 0.23
CA HIS A 519 -6.42 2.91 -0.13
C HIS A 519 -7.57 2.02 0.37
N LEU A 520 -8.59 2.60 1.04
CA LEU A 520 -9.90 1.96 1.14
C LEU A 520 -10.57 2.07 -0.23
N GLU A 521 -10.84 0.92 -0.86
CA GLU A 521 -11.30 0.89 -2.25
C GLU A 521 -12.68 1.52 -2.42
N VAL A 522 -13.54 1.43 -1.41
CA VAL A 522 -14.82 2.10 -1.37
C VAL A 522 -14.67 3.62 -1.50
N HIS A 523 -13.73 4.23 -0.77
CA HIS A 523 -13.48 5.67 -0.83
C HIS A 523 -12.84 6.10 -2.15
N THR A 524 -11.92 5.29 -2.68
CA THR A 524 -11.34 5.50 -4.01
C THR A 524 -12.43 5.45 -5.08
N THR A 525 -13.37 4.51 -4.98
CA THR A 525 -14.54 4.41 -5.87
C THR A 525 -15.40 5.67 -5.79
N TRP A 526 -15.61 6.23 -4.59
CA TRP A 526 -16.42 7.44 -4.38
C TRP A 526 -15.70 8.76 -4.71
N GLY A 527 -14.40 8.74 -5.03
CA GLY A 527 -13.67 9.90 -5.52
C GLY A 527 -12.62 10.49 -4.58
N LEU A 528 -12.25 9.81 -3.46
CA LEU A 528 -11.18 10.23 -2.54
C LEU A 528 -9.79 10.02 -3.17
N LYS A 529 -9.49 10.79 -4.19
CA LYS A 529 -8.29 10.67 -5.00
C LYS A 529 -7.98 11.97 -5.76
N MET A 530 -6.72 12.15 -6.14
CA MET A 530 -6.23 13.21 -7.02
C MET A 530 -4.91 12.75 -7.65
N ALA A 531 -4.28 13.55 -8.48
CA ALA A 531 -2.94 13.26 -8.98
C ALA A 531 -2.01 14.47 -8.84
N PHE A 532 -0.74 14.19 -8.55
CA PHE A 532 0.33 15.15 -8.70
C PHE A 532 0.93 15.04 -10.10
N LEU A 533 1.14 16.18 -10.75
CA LEU A 533 1.93 16.30 -11.97
C LEU A 533 3.31 16.83 -11.57
N VAL A 534 4.34 16.02 -11.72
CA VAL A 534 5.72 16.44 -11.49
C VAL A 534 6.36 16.75 -12.85
N ASP A 535 6.80 17.99 -13.02
CA ASP A 535 7.46 18.44 -14.26
C ASP A 535 8.76 17.68 -14.54
N ASN A 536 9.18 17.68 -15.79
CA ASN A 536 10.52 17.25 -16.16
C ASN A 536 11.56 18.25 -15.63
N GLY A 537 12.72 17.73 -15.20
CA GLY A 537 13.89 18.54 -14.90
C GLY A 537 14.64 18.98 -16.18
N LYS A 538 15.74 19.69 -15.98
CA LYS A 538 16.57 20.21 -17.08
C LYS A 538 17.72 19.28 -17.46
N GLY A 539 18.04 18.31 -16.61
CA GLY A 539 19.13 17.37 -16.80
C GLY A 539 18.75 16.17 -17.67
N PRO A 540 19.74 15.43 -18.19
CA PRO A 540 19.51 14.33 -19.15
C PRO A 540 18.76 13.13 -18.56
N ASN A 541 18.76 12.97 -17.23
CA ASN A 541 18.08 11.89 -16.50
C ASN A 541 16.94 12.39 -15.61
N GLU A 542 16.41 13.56 -15.89
CA GLU A 542 15.40 14.25 -15.08
C GLU A 542 14.05 14.37 -15.81
N SER A 543 13.85 13.59 -16.86
CA SER A 543 12.61 13.56 -17.63
C SER A 543 12.02 12.16 -17.61
N ILE A 544 10.71 12.07 -17.76
CA ILE A 544 10.04 10.79 -17.99
C ILE A 544 10.57 10.13 -19.26
N GLU A 545 10.73 8.82 -19.25
CA GLU A 545 11.12 8.07 -20.44
C GLU A 545 10.02 8.11 -21.51
N PRO A 546 10.38 7.92 -22.79
CA PRO A 546 9.35 7.82 -23.84
C PRO A 546 8.37 6.67 -23.57
N PRO A 547 7.12 6.80 -24.03
CA PRO A 547 6.12 5.73 -23.88
C PRO A 547 6.56 4.47 -24.64
N PRO A 548 6.27 3.26 -24.08
CA PRO A 548 6.53 2.02 -24.77
C PRO A 548 5.63 1.88 -26.00
N SER A 549 6.12 1.18 -27.03
CA SER A 549 5.42 1.02 -28.30
C SER A 549 4.14 0.19 -28.19
N ASP A 550 4.03 -0.66 -27.16
CA ASP A 550 2.88 -1.51 -26.87
C ASP A 550 1.95 -0.92 -25.79
N LEU A 551 2.03 0.41 -25.53
CA LEU A 551 1.18 1.08 -24.55
C LEU A 551 -0.30 0.88 -24.93
N PRO A 552 -1.17 0.41 -23.99
CA PRO A 552 -2.58 0.20 -24.26
C PRO A 552 -3.28 1.49 -24.73
N LYS A 553 -4.09 1.34 -25.79
CA LYS A 553 -4.89 2.46 -26.30
C LYS A 553 -6.14 2.66 -25.45
N CYS A 554 -6.50 3.89 -25.27
CA CYS A 554 -7.76 4.28 -24.62
C CYS A 554 -9.00 4.04 -25.50
#